data_4351eb67e4950c8c0c555342378c8832
#
_entry.id   4351eb67e4950c8c0c555342378c8832
#
_cell.length_a   1.000
_cell.length_b   1.000
_cell.length_c   1.000
_cell.angle_alpha   90.00
_cell.angle_beta   90.00
_cell.angle_gamma   90.00
#
_symmetry.space_group_name_H-M   'P 1'
#
loop_
_entity.id
_entity.type
_entity.pdbx_description
1 polymer ?
#
loop_
_entity_poly.entity_id
_entity_poly.type
_entity_poly.pdbx_seq_one_letter_code
_entity_poly.pdbx_strand_id
1 'polypeptide(L)'
;MNLLQSGNTYQELIEHMESCGYSPYHIQHVKREIKWLSKNQDVHEISSYEDACRLRSLETESAEMKEQFRSVYSLFRRYALYGTLVTPVREPLFRQDTYSRLAPYFQNILDIYKKDSIRRGLKPGTYKSSISACSGLFLHCQKKGCETLEDITEDMVLSYFCTESGKPALSSSTKVNIASVFHADLGMYTNAARTILAYLPALNRRRKNIQYLTEEEMSSVKDVLMSETSCITLRDRAIGMLLFFTGMRSSDIAGLTFSDIDWEKEEIRIFQKKTGNGLVLPLTASIGNALYNYITMERPQSDSKRIFLCERTPCKPISAGTVGNAAGRLYEAASVRQGKQDRKGAHLFRHNLATSFSRNDIPRPVISATLGHADPDSLDHYLFADIAHLRDCAISIECYPVGKEVFSL
;
A
#
# COMPACT_ATOMS: atom_id res chain seq x y z
N MET A 1 3.94 -10.76 35.48
CA MET A 1 3.68 -11.77 34.45
C MET A 1 5.02 -12.08 33.80
N ASN A 2 5.52 -13.28 33.94
CA ASN A 2 6.85 -13.60 33.43
C ASN A 2 6.80 -13.62 31.89
N LEU A 3 7.49 -12.73 31.22
CA LEU A 3 7.51 -12.62 29.73
C LEU A 3 7.99 -13.93 29.06
N LEU A 4 8.62 -14.82 29.89
CA LEU A 4 9.11 -16.12 29.52
C LEU A 4 8.06 -17.26 29.66
N GLN A 5 6.84 -16.99 30.17
CA GLN A 5 5.85 -18.03 30.52
C GLN A 5 4.72 -18.25 29.51
N SER A 6 4.78 -17.68 28.33
CA SER A 6 3.99 -18.23 27.21
C SER A 6 4.74 -19.47 26.69
N GLY A 7 4.24 -20.67 26.86
CA GLY A 7 4.73 -22.02 26.54
C GLY A 7 5.85 -22.29 25.53
N ASN A 8 6.39 -21.27 24.89
CA ASN A 8 7.50 -21.32 23.97
C ASN A 8 8.74 -20.69 24.63
N THR A 9 9.76 -21.47 24.85
CA THR A 9 11.02 -21.01 25.43
C THR A 9 11.82 -20.17 24.43
N TYR A 10 12.68 -19.29 24.90
CA TYR A 10 13.62 -18.58 24.01
C TYR A 10 14.55 -19.54 23.26
N GLN A 11 14.75 -20.73 23.76
CA GLN A 11 15.50 -21.79 23.09
C GLN A 11 14.76 -22.22 21.81
N GLU A 12 13.47 -22.47 21.91
CA GLU A 12 12.62 -22.83 20.76
C GLU A 12 12.58 -21.69 19.71
N LEU A 13 12.57 -20.43 20.15
CA LEU A 13 12.69 -19.28 19.25
C LEU A 13 14.00 -19.33 18.45
N ILE A 14 15.13 -19.60 19.12
CA ILE A 14 16.43 -19.68 18.45
C ILE A 14 16.45 -20.84 17.44
N GLU A 15 15.97 -22.02 17.83
CA GLU A 15 15.86 -23.17 16.93
C GLU A 15 14.95 -22.88 15.72
N HIS A 16 13.83 -22.19 15.97
CA HIS A 16 12.96 -21.74 14.90
C HIS A 16 13.64 -20.72 13.97
N MET A 17 14.45 -19.81 14.50
CA MET A 17 15.23 -18.87 13.67
C MET A 17 16.28 -19.60 12.84
N GLU A 18 16.97 -20.59 13.42
CA GLU A 18 17.96 -21.40 12.73
C GLU A 18 17.30 -22.21 11.58
N SER A 19 16.16 -22.85 11.86
CA SER A 19 15.39 -23.60 10.86
C SER A 19 14.85 -22.71 9.73
N CYS A 20 14.50 -21.45 10.04
CA CYS A 20 14.07 -20.47 9.06
C CYS A 20 15.22 -19.85 8.25
N GLY A 21 16.49 -20.16 8.56
CA GLY A 21 17.65 -19.65 7.83
C GLY A 21 18.01 -18.18 8.15
N TYR A 22 17.77 -17.73 9.39
CA TYR A 22 18.26 -16.42 9.84
C TYR A 22 19.77 -16.37 9.88
N SER A 23 20.36 -15.20 9.57
CA SER A 23 21.81 -15.06 9.59
C SER A 23 22.38 -15.29 11.00
N PRO A 24 23.56 -15.93 11.14
CA PRO A 24 24.23 -16.14 12.43
C PRO A 24 24.41 -14.82 13.21
N TYR A 25 24.72 -13.73 12.53
CA TYR A 25 24.83 -12.40 13.12
C TYR A 25 23.53 -11.95 13.79
N HIS A 26 22.39 -12.12 13.12
CA HIS A 26 21.09 -11.73 13.68
C HIS A 26 20.70 -12.61 14.86
N ILE A 27 20.94 -13.93 14.76
CA ILE A 27 20.72 -14.89 15.87
C ILE A 27 21.57 -14.51 17.09
N GLN A 28 22.83 -14.15 16.88
CA GLN A 28 23.71 -13.73 17.98
C GLN A 28 23.19 -12.43 18.63
N HIS A 29 22.70 -11.51 17.85
CA HIS A 29 22.07 -10.29 18.37
C HIS A 29 20.84 -10.62 19.23
N VAL A 30 19.96 -11.50 18.76
CA VAL A 30 18.79 -11.97 19.49
C VAL A 30 19.21 -12.67 20.80
N LYS A 31 20.20 -13.57 20.78
CA LYS A 31 20.76 -14.24 21.97
C LYS A 31 21.29 -13.21 22.99
N ARG A 32 21.90 -12.13 22.53
CA ARG A 32 22.38 -11.05 23.41
C ARG A 32 21.23 -10.32 24.12
N GLU A 33 20.16 -10.01 23.39
CA GLU A 33 18.99 -9.34 23.96
C GLU A 33 18.18 -10.26 24.89
N ILE A 34 18.12 -11.56 24.62
CA ILE A 34 17.57 -12.55 25.57
C ILE A 34 18.34 -12.53 26.90
N LYS A 35 19.68 -12.55 26.83
CA LYS A 35 20.53 -12.49 28.01
C LYS A 35 20.37 -11.20 28.80
N TRP A 36 20.21 -10.08 28.10
CA TRP A 36 19.95 -8.78 28.74
C TRP A 36 18.58 -8.78 29.43
N LEU A 37 17.54 -9.25 28.78
CA LEU A 37 16.19 -9.32 29.31
C LEU A 37 16.14 -10.22 30.56
N SER A 38 16.75 -11.42 30.51
CA SER A 38 16.80 -12.33 31.64
C SER A 38 17.50 -11.76 32.88
N LYS A 39 18.46 -10.84 32.71
CA LYS A 39 19.14 -10.17 33.82
C LYS A 39 18.37 -8.99 34.40
N ASN A 40 17.59 -8.31 33.59
CA ASN A 40 17.00 -7.03 33.94
C ASN A 40 15.50 -7.11 34.20
N GLN A 41 14.84 -8.21 33.85
CA GLN A 41 13.39 -8.36 33.98
C GLN A 41 12.91 -8.16 35.42
N ASP A 42 13.53 -8.83 36.37
CA ASP A 42 13.13 -8.75 37.78
C ASP A 42 13.65 -7.48 38.44
N VAL A 43 14.83 -6.99 38.05
CA VAL A 43 15.47 -5.79 38.62
C VAL A 43 14.66 -4.52 38.28
N HIS A 44 14.09 -4.45 37.09
CA HIS A 44 13.35 -3.30 36.62
C HIS A 44 11.84 -3.55 36.48
N GLU A 45 11.33 -4.65 37.06
CA GLU A 45 9.91 -5.02 37.02
C GLU A 45 9.32 -4.97 35.61
N ILE A 46 10.09 -5.45 34.60
CA ILE A 46 9.69 -5.37 33.19
C ILE A 46 8.50 -6.28 32.95
N SER A 47 7.35 -5.69 32.61
CA SER A 47 6.08 -6.39 32.42
C SER A 47 5.71 -6.60 30.94
N SER A 48 6.35 -5.87 30.02
CA SER A 48 6.05 -5.94 28.59
C SER A 48 7.33 -5.84 27.73
N TYR A 49 7.25 -6.35 26.49
CA TYR A 49 8.34 -6.16 25.51
C TYR A 49 8.54 -4.70 25.12
N GLU A 50 7.50 -3.88 25.23
CA GLU A 50 7.54 -2.44 25.08
C GLU A 50 8.41 -1.77 26.14
N ASP A 51 8.24 -2.15 27.41
CA ASP A 51 9.02 -1.63 28.53
C ASP A 51 10.48 -2.06 28.43
N ALA A 52 10.71 -3.35 28.10
CA ALA A 52 12.05 -3.86 27.84
C ALA A 52 12.76 -3.05 26.75
N CYS A 53 12.09 -2.80 25.63
CA CYS A 53 12.65 -2.05 24.53
C CYS A 53 12.90 -0.58 24.88
N ARG A 54 12.04 0.05 25.68
CA ARG A 54 12.25 1.42 26.16
C ARG A 54 13.47 1.51 27.05
N LEU A 55 13.57 0.67 28.07
CA LEU A 55 14.72 0.62 28.99
C LEU A 55 16.01 0.36 28.23
N ARG A 56 16.02 -0.64 27.35
CA ARG A 56 17.18 -0.96 26.52
C ARG A 56 17.59 0.19 25.62
N SER A 57 16.63 0.97 25.12
CA SER A 57 16.87 2.13 24.27
C SER A 57 17.46 3.32 25.02
N LEU A 58 17.37 3.38 26.35
CA LEU A 58 18.02 4.40 27.17
C LEU A 58 19.53 4.17 27.33
N GLU A 59 20.00 2.94 27.10
CA GLU A 59 21.43 2.60 27.21
C GLU A 59 22.26 3.05 25.99
N THR A 60 21.62 3.64 24.96
CA THR A 60 22.32 4.08 23.76
C THR A 60 21.73 5.36 23.19
N GLU A 61 22.59 6.21 22.63
CA GLU A 61 22.16 7.37 21.84
C GLU A 61 21.98 7.04 20.33
N SER A 62 22.52 5.92 19.86
CA SER A 62 22.49 5.53 18.46
C SER A 62 21.05 5.20 18.01
N ALA A 63 20.55 5.99 17.04
CA ALA A 63 19.24 5.75 16.43
C ALA A 63 19.16 4.38 15.73
N GLU A 64 20.27 3.93 15.15
CA GLU A 64 20.37 2.62 14.48
C GLU A 64 20.26 1.48 15.49
N MET A 65 20.94 1.57 16.65
CA MET A 65 20.82 0.58 17.72
C MET A 65 19.40 0.55 18.30
N LYS A 66 18.76 1.70 18.50
CA LYS A 66 17.37 1.79 18.96
C LYS A 66 16.41 1.08 18.00
N GLU A 67 16.63 1.21 16.68
CA GLU A 67 15.82 0.50 15.68
C GLU A 67 16.09 -1.02 15.68
N GLN A 68 17.33 -1.44 15.89
CA GLN A 68 17.67 -2.86 16.08
C GLN A 68 16.95 -3.45 17.29
N PHE A 69 16.93 -2.76 18.43
CA PHE A 69 16.17 -3.20 19.60
C PHE A 69 14.68 -3.32 19.30
N ARG A 70 14.06 -2.33 18.67
CA ARG A 70 12.65 -2.42 18.25
C ARG A 70 12.39 -3.64 17.36
N SER A 71 13.30 -3.94 16.47
CA SER A 71 13.19 -5.12 15.59
C SER A 71 13.20 -6.42 16.39
N VAL A 72 14.14 -6.57 17.32
CA VAL A 72 14.28 -7.78 18.15
C VAL A 72 13.08 -7.95 19.10
N TYR A 73 12.70 -6.90 19.82
CA TYR A 73 11.57 -7.00 20.75
C TYR A 73 10.22 -7.18 20.03
N SER A 74 10.08 -6.66 18.81
CA SER A 74 8.93 -6.98 17.94
C SER A 74 8.93 -8.44 17.50
N LEU A 75 10.10 -9.04 17.30
CA LEU A 75 10.25 -10.46 17.00
C LEU A 75 9.85 -11.31 18.21
N PHE A 76 10.30 -10.97 19.41
CA PHE A 76 9.90 -11.64 20.67
C PHE A 76 8.38 -11.62 20.85
N ARG A 77 7.76 -10.45 20.75
CA ARG A 77 6.31 -10.29 20.85
C ARG A 77 5.57 -11.15 19.84
N ARG A 78 6.03 -11.15 18.59
CA ARG A 78 5.40 -11.93 17.51
C ARG A 78 5.47 -13.42 17.80
N TYR A 79 6.64 -13.91 18.20
CA TYR A 79 6.82 -15.31 18.54
C TYR A 79 5.98 -15.71 19.75
N ALA A 80 5.92 -14.87 20.77
CA ALA A 80 5.10 -15.11 21.96
C ALA A 80 3.59 -15.18 21.64
N LEU A 81 3.11 -14.36 20.67
CA LEU A 81 1.69 -14.33 20.30
C LEU A 81 1.28 -15.48 19.37
N TYR A 82 2.17 -15.90 18.47
CA TYR A 82 1.81 -16.78 17.36
C TYR A 82 2.58 -18.09 17.29
N GLY A 83 3.62 -18.29 18.10
CA GLY A 83 4.51 -19.45 18.04
C GLY A 83 5.30 -19.55 16.72
N THR A 84 5.26 -18.53 15.87
CA THR A 84 5.95 -18.50 14.58
C THR A 84 6.39 -17.07 14.21
N LEU A 85 7.44 -16.98 13.40
CA LEU A 85 7.93 -15.72 12.85
C LEU A 85 7.29 -15.38 11.50
N VAL A 86 6.69 -16.38 10.84
CA VAL A 86 5.98 -16.22 9.56
C VAL A 86 4.52 -15.91 9.84
N THR A 87 4.20 -14.64 10.06
CA THR A 87 2.82 -14.22 10.30
C THR A 87 2.35 -13.28 9.20
N PRO A 88 1.06 -13.36 8.79
CA PRO A 88 0.48 -12.42 7.82
C PRO A 88 0.25 -11.03 8.43
N VAL A 89 0.30 -10.91 9.75
CA VAL A 89 0.00 -9.68 10.48
C VAL A 89 1.30 -8.99 10.89
N ARG A 90 1.38 -7.69 10.64
CA ARG A 90 2.48 -6.86 11.12
C ARG A 90 2.08 -6.31 12.49
N GLU A 91 2.79 -6.76 13.54
CA GLU A 91 2.61 -6.29 14.92
C GLU A 91 3.75 -5.33 15.29
N PRO A 92 3.58 -4.02 15.12
CA PRO A 92 4.59 -3.05 15.52
C PRO A 92 4.58 -2.85 17.03
N LEU A 93 5.74 -2.89 17.67
CA LEU A 93 5.91 -2.85 19.13
C LEU A 93 5.34 -1.57 19.77
N PHE A 94 5.48 -0.42 19.11
CA PHE A 94 5.07 0.88 19.66
C PHE A 94 4.01 1.62 18.84
N ARG A 95 3.54 1.03 17.76
CA ARG A 95 2.54 1.69 16.93
C ARG A 95 1.16 1.40 17.48
N GLN A 96 0.74 2.19 18.47
CA GLN A 96 -0.68 2.35 18.67
C GLN A 96 -1.23 3.00 17.39
N ASP A 97 -2.12 2.28 16.70
CA ASP A 97 -2.86 2.90 15.61
C ASP A 97 -3.76 4.02 16.19
N THR A 98 -4.23 4.90 15.33
CA THR A 98 -5.03 6.04 15.77
C THR A 98 -6.30 5.59 16.48
N TYR A 99 -6.85 4.44 16.09
CA TYR A 99 -8.03 3.83 16.69
C TYR A 99 -7.78 3.43 18.18
N SER A 100 -6.67 2.78 18.51
CA SER A 100 -6.37 2.34 19.88
C SER A 100 -6.12 3.49 20.85
N ARG A 101 -5.92 4.72 20.35
CA ARG A 101 -5.73 5.95 21.13
C ARG A 101 -7.04 6.70 21.41
N LEU A 102 -8.13 6.25 20.84
CA LEU A 102 -9.46 6.86 21.06
C LEU A 102 -10.05 6.42 22.39
N ALA A 103 -10.87 7.30 22.98
CA ALA A 103 -11.72 6.93 24.10
C ALA A 103 -12.70 5.81 23.70
N PRO A 104 -13.12 4.95 24.65
CA PRO A 104 -14.02 3.83 24.38
C PRO A 104 -15.30 4.22 23.65
N TYR A 105 -15.83 5.41 23.90
CA TYR A 105 -17.00 5.94 23.21
C TYR A 105 -16.81 6.00 21.69
N PHE A 106 -15.73 6.61 21.22
CA PHE A 106 -15.43 6.74 19.79
C PHE A 106 -15.01 5.39 19.15
N GLN A 107 -14.34 4.52 19.93
CA GLN A 107 -14.04 3.16 19.46
C GLN A 107 -15.34 2.38 19.20
N ASN A 108 -16.32 2.47 20.10
CA ASN A 108 -17.59 1.78 19.95
C ASN A 108 -18.33 2.19 18.65
N ILE A 109 -18.32 3.48 18.31
CA ILE A 109 -18.93 3.98 17.07
C ILE A 109 -18.27 3.34 15.84
N LEU A 110 -16.94 3.27 15.83
CA LEU A 110 -16.18 2.67 14.72
C LEU A 110 -16.37 1.15 14.65
N ASP A 111 -16.59 0.50 15.79
CA ASP A 111 -16.91 -0.93 15.83
C ASP A 111 -18.33 -1.22 15.30
N ILE A 112 -19.29 -0.35 15.58
CA ILE A 112 -20.64 -0.41 14.98
C ILE A 112 -20.52 -0.27 13.46
N TYR A 113 -19.78 0.76 12.98
CA TYR A 113 -19.52 0.94 11.55
C TYR A 113 -18.87 -0.29 10.92
N LYS A 114 -17.88 -0.89 11.60
CA LYS A 114 -17.20 -2.11 11.11
C LYS A 114 -18.19 -3.27 10.97
N LYS A 115 -19.05 -3.49 11.97
CA LYS A 115 -20.08 -4.54 11.92
C LYS A 115 -21.07 -4.30 10.77
N ASP A 116 -21.56 -3.07 10.60
CA ASP A 116 -22.44 -2.69 9.48
C ASP A 116 -21.75 -2.90 8.12
N SER A 117 -20.49 -2.48 8.01
CA SER A 117 -19.71 -2.65 6.78
C SER A 117 -19.53 -4.12 6.38
N ILE A 118 -19.29 -5.01 7.35
CA ILE A 118 -19.19 -6.45 7.14
C ILE A 118 -20.55 -7.01 6.70
N ARG A 119 -21.65 -6.61 7.35
CA ARG A 119 -23.02 -6.98 6.99
C ARG A 119 -23.36 -6.60 5.54
N ARG A 120 -22.90 -5.41 5.10
CA ARG A 120 -23.05 -4.91 3.72
C ARG A 120 -22.09 -5.52 2.70
N GLY A 121 -21.21 -6.44 3.11
CA GLY A 121 -20.26 -7.10 2.24
C GLY A 121 -19.09 -6.22 1.76
N LEU A 122 -18.77 -5.12 2.46
CA LEU A 122 -17.65 -4.26 2.10
C LEU A 122 -16.31 -4.98 2.29
N LYS A 123 -15.40 -4.79 1.33
CA LYS A 123 -14.06 -5.38 1.43
C LYS A 123 -13.27 -4.79 2.60
N PRO A 124 -12.44 -5.59 3.29
CA PRO A 124 -11.65 -5.15 4.45
C PRO A 124 -10.81 -3.90 4.19
N GLY A 125 -10.25 -3.74 3.01
CA GLY A 125 -9.50 -2.54 2.64
C GLY A 125 -10.33 -1.26 2.66
N THR A 126 -11.61 -1.33 2.29
CA THR A 126 -12.52 -0.19 2.24
C THR A 126 -12.87 0.30 3.65
N TYR A 127 -13.45 -0.58 4.49
CA TYR A 127 -13.87 -0.13 5.83
C TYR A 127 -12.67 0.21 6.74
N LYS A 128 -11.51 -0.47 6.60
CA LYS A 128 -10.30 -0.12 7.34
C LYS A 128 -9.79 1.28 6.99
N SER A 129 -9.85 1.68 5.72
CA SER A 129 -9.49 3.04 5.29
C SER A 129 -10.43 4.08 5.88
N SER A 130 -11.73 3.80 5.93
CA SER A 130 -12.73 4.69 6.54
C SER A 130 -12.55 4.79 8.05
N ILE A 131 -12.32 3.67 8.75
CA ILE A 131 -12.03 3.65 10.18
C ILE A 131 -10.77 4.48 10.48
N SER A 132 -9.69 4.27 9.72
CA SER A 132 -8.43 5.01 9.90
C SER A 132 -8.63 6.53 9.71
N ALA A 133 -9.36 6.94 8.68
CA ALA A 133 -9.65 8.34 8.40
C ALA A 133 -10.52 8.97 9.51
N CYS A 134 -11.58 8.28 9.93
CA CYS A 134 -12.48 8.76 10.97
C CYS A 134 -11.82 8.76 12.35
N SER A 135 -10.97 7.78 12.65
CA SER A 135 -10.13 7.78 13.87
C SER A 135 -9.25 9.03 13.95
N GLY A 136 -8.73 9.51 12.82
CA GLY A 136 -7.96 10.76 12.76
C GLY A 136 -8.80 11.97 13.17
N LEU A 137 -10.03 12.09 12.66
CA LEU A 137 -10.98 13.15 13.04
C LEU A 137 -11.35 13.06 14.54
N PHE A 138 -11.75 11.90 15.01
CA PHE A 138 -12.11 11.71 16.41
C PHE A 138 -10.97 12.03 17.37
N LEU A 139 -9.73 11.61 17.05
CA LEU A 139 -8.56 11.95 17.85
C LEU A 139 -8.28 13.46 17.86
N HIS A 140 -8.54 14.17 16.77
CA HIS A 140 -8.43 15.63 16.70
C HIS A 140 -9.48 16.29 17.62
N CYS A 141 -10.74 15.86 17.55
CA CYS A 141 -11.82 16.36 18.41
C CYS A 141 -11.58 16.03 19.89
N GLN A 142 -11.17 14.80 20.21
CA GLN A 142 -10.84 14.37 21.57
C GLN A 142 -9.71 15.22 22.18
N LYS A 143 -8.70 15.62 21.40
CA LYS A 143 -7.65 16.54 21.86
C LYS A 143 -8.17 17.95 22.15
N LYS A 144 -9.32 18.32 21.60
CA LYS A 144 -10.00 19.58 21.87
C LYS A 144 -11.05 19.47 22.97
N GLY A 145 -11.11 18.33 23.69
CA GLY A 145 -11.96 18.11 24.83
C GLY A 145 -13.33 17.47 24.52
N CYS A 146 -13.56 16.96 23.30
CA CYS A 146 -14.80 16.26 23.00
C CYS A 146 -14.79 14.87 23.64
N GLU A 147 -15.88 14.52 24.31
CA GLU A 147 -16.14 13.21 24.90
C GLU A 147 -17.19 12.42 24.09
N THR A 148 -18.09 13.13 23.42
CA THR A 148 -19.20 12.57 22.64
C THR A 148 -19.25 13.17 21.23
N LEU A 149 -20.13 12.63 20.34
CA LEU A 149 -20.37 13.21 19.00
C LEU A 149 -21.07 14.56 19.08
N GLU A 150 -21.88 14.77 20.09
CA GLU A 150 -22.65 15.98 20.33
C GLU A 150 -21.74 17.18 20.67
N ASP A 151 -20.56 16.93 21.20
CA ASP A 151 -19.56 17.97 21.52
C ASP A 151 -18.82 18.47 20.28
N ILE A 152 -18.94 17.74 19.15
CA ILE A 152 -18.20 18.06 17.92
C ILE A 152 -18.87 19.24 17.22
N THR A 153 -18.18 20.37 17.14
CA THR A 153 -18.64 21.58 16.46
C THR A 153 -18.12 21.67 15.03
N GLU A 154 -18.75 22.52 14.21
CA GLU A 154 -18.33 22.80 12.85
C GLU A 154 -16.87 23.28 12.77
N ASP A 155 -16.47 24.19 13.67
CA ASP A 155 -15.09 24.71 13.71
C ASP A 155 -14.05 23.62 13.98
N MET A 156 -14.39 22.64 14.81
CA MET A 156 -13.51 21.49 15.06
C MET A 156 -13.31 20.65 13.80
N VAL A 157 -14.40 20.38 13.07
CA VAL A 157 -14.35 19.66 11.81
C VAL A 157 -13.57 20.44 10.75
N LEU A 158 -13.88 21.73 10.59
CA LEU A 158 -13.20 22.58 9.60
C LEU A 158 -11.71 22.71 9.90
N SER A 159 -11.30 22.86 11.16
CA SER A 159 -9.88 22.92 11.56
C SER A 159 -9.12 21.61 11.34
N TYR A 160 -9.80 20.49 11.22
CA TYR A 160 -9.20 19.22 10.82
C TYR A 160 -8.94 19.13 9.31
N PHE A 161 -9.83 19.71 8.50
CA PHE A 161 -9.76 19.64 7.05
C PHE A 161 -9.00 20.77 6.38
N CYS A 162 -8.93 21.93 7.04
CA CYS A 162 -8.33 23.13 6.47
C CYS A 162 -7.16 23.63 7.34
N THR A 163 -6.18 24.25 6.70
CA THR A 163 -5.13 25.00 7.39
C THR A 163 -5.69 26.34 7.89
N GLU A 164 -4.98 27.03 8.79
CA GLU A 164 -5.35 28.40 9.25
C GLU A 164 -5.55 29.38 8.09
N SER A 165 -4.87 29.16 6.97
CA SER A 165 -5.03 29.95 5.74
C SER A 165 -6.22 29.53 4.87
N GLY A 166 -7.10 28.64 5.37
CA GLY A 166 -8.29 28.14 4.65
C GLY A 166 -7.98 27.17 3.49
N LYS A 167 -6.72 26.76 3.30
CA LYS A 167 -6.36 25.80 2.26
C LYS A 167 -6.68 24.37 2.72
N PRO A 168 -7.17 23.48 1.83
CA PRO A 168 -7.39 22.08 2.18
C PRO A 168 -6.10 21.41 2.66
N ALA A 169 -6.09 20.93 3.89
CA ALA A 169 -4.98 20.17 4.49
C ALA A 169 -5.06 18.69 4.15
N LEU A 170 -6.25 18.18 3.89
CA LEU A 170 -6.52 16.76 3.67
C LEU A 170 -7.09 16.49 2.27
N SER A 171 -6.93 15.26 1.81
CA SER A 171 -7.42 14.83 0.50
C SER A 171 -8.94 14.65 0.46
N SER A 172 -9.54 14.82 -0.72
CA SER A 172 -10.97 14.51 -0.93
C SER A 172 -11.32 13.06 -0.60
N SER A 173 -10.38 12.11 -0.74
CA SER A 173 -10.59 10.72 -0.37
C SER A 173 -10.74 10.54 1.15
N THR A 174 -10.01 11.31 1.96
CA THR A 174 -10.16 11.31 3.42
C THR A 174 -11.57 11.75 3.82
N LYS A 175 -12.08 12.81 3.20
CA LYS A 175 -13.47 13.26 3.42
C LYS A 175 -14.48 12.18 3.06
N VAL A 176 -14.35 11.56 1.89
CA VAL A 176 -15.26 10.47 1.46
C VAL A 176 -15.21 9.30 2.44
N ASN A 177 -14.05 8.93 2.92
CA ASN A 177 -13.89 7.86 3.90
C ASN A 177 -14.56 8.20 5.24
N ILE A 178 -14.43 9.44 5.73
CA ILE A 178 -15.10 9.91 6.94
C ILE A 178 -16.62 9.96 6.73
N ALA A 179 -17.07 10.55 5.62
CA ALA A 179 -18.49 10.60 5.30
C ALA A 179 -19.14 9.21 5.22
N SER A 180 -18.40 8.20 4.72
CA SER A 180 -18.90 6.83 4.66
C SER A 180 -19.18 6.21 6.03
N VAL A 181 -18.46 6.63 7.08
CA VAL A 181 -18.74 6.22 8.45
C VAL A 181 -20.05 6.84 8.93
N PHE A 182 -20.23 8.15 8.74
CA PHE A 182 -21.42 8.85 9.21
C PHE A 182 -22.69 8.60 8.38
N HIS A 183 -22.55 8.08 7.17
CA HIS A 183 -23.68 7.59 6.35
C HIS A 183 -24.15 6.18 6.73
N ALA A 184 -23.39 5.45 7.51
CA ALA A 184 -23.74 4.12 7.93
C ALA A 184 -24.86 4.14 8.99
N ASP A 185 -25.49 2.99 9.19
CA ASP A 185 -26.40 2.79 10.31
C ASP A 185 -25.59 2.67 11.60
N LEU A 186 -25.56 3.76 12.36
CA LEU A 186 -24.86 3.86 13.64
C LEU A 186 -25.78 3.72 14.85
N GLY A 187 -27.02 3.28 14.63
CA GLY A 187 -28.02 3.13 15.69
C GLY A 187 -28.33 4.46 16.40
N MET A 188 -28.17 4.51 17.73
CA MET A 188 -28.45 5.70 18.55
C MET A 188 -27.58 6.92 18.16
N TYR A 189 -26.44 6.74 17.52
CA TYR A 189 -25.53 7.83 17.12
C TYR A 189 -25.89 8.48 15.77
N THR A 190 -26.91 7.98 15.07
CA THR A 190 -27.22 8.38 13.68
C THR A 190 -27.55 9.87 13.56
N ASN A 191 -28.25 10.46 14.51
CA ASN A 191 -28.63 11.88 14.46
C ASN A 191 -27.41 12.80 14.63
N ALA A 192 -26.55 12.56 15.62
CA ALA A 192 -25.29 13.28 15.79
C ALA A 192 -24.36 13.11 14.59
N ALA A 193 -24.28 11.90 14.03
CA ALA A 193 -23.52 11.62 12.82
C ALA A 193 -23.98 12.45 11.61
N ARG A 194 -25.30 12.64 11.43
CA ARG A 194 -25.87 13.49 10.36
C ARG A 194 -25.51 14.96 10.55
N THR A 195 -25.48 15.46 11.77
CA THR A 195 -25.02 16.81 12.07
C THR A 195 -23.57 17.01 11.68
N ILE A 196 -22.68 16.06 12.02
CA ILE A 196 -21.26 16.12 11.64
C ILE A 196 -21.09 16.03 10.12
N LEU A 197 -21.94 15.27 9.41
CA LEU A 197 -21.93 15.24 7.94
C LEU A 197 -22.15 16.62 7.32
N ALA A 198 -23.04 17.42 7.91
CA ALA A 198 -23.31 18.78 7.44
C ALA A 198 -22.12 19.73 7.62
N TYR A 199 -21.26 19.46 8.61
CA TYR A 199 -20.03 20.23 8.87
C TYR A 199 -18.89 19.91 7.92
N LEU A 200 -18.98 18.82 7.16
CA LEU A 200 -17.88 18.43 6.26
C LEU A 200 -17.74 19.42 5.11
N PRO A 201 -16.56 20.02 4.90
CA PRO A 201 -16.38 21.04 3.87
C PRO A 201 -16.62 20.49 2.47
N ALA A 202 -17.12 21.34 1.57
CA ALA A 202 -17.26 21.03 0.15
C ALA A 202 -15.86 20.99 -0.50
N LEU A 203 -15.19 19.84 -0.43
CA LEU A 203 -13.91 19.68 -1.09
C LEU A 203 -14.13 19.46 -2.59
N ASN A 204 -13.71 20.41 -3.41
CA ASN A 204 -13.75 20.27 -4.85
C ASN A 204 -12.85 19.10 -5.27
N ARG A 205 -13.42 18.12 -5.95
CA ARG A 205 -12.65 17.09 -6.64
C ARG A 205 -11.99 17.75 -7.84
N ARG A 206 -10.82 18.35 -7.66
CA ARG A 206 -9.99 18.69 -8.81
C ARG A 206 -9.66 17.37 -9.51
N ARG A 207 -10.17 17.18 -10.72
CA ARG A 207 -9.76 16.10 -11.59
C ARG A 207 -8.25 16.29 -11.82
N LYS A 208 -7.45 15.43 -11.23
CA LYS A 208 -6.00 15.43 -11.49
C LYS A 208 -5.80 14.79 -12.86
N ASN A 209 -5.10 15.48 -13.73
CA ASN A 209 -4.67 14.87 -15.00
C ASN A 209 -3.91 13.58 -14.69
N ILE A 210 -4.26 12.51 -15.38
CA ILE A 210 -3.53 11.27 -15.27
C ILE A 210 -2.14 11.51 -15.86
N GLN A 211 -1.13 11.20 -15.04
CA GLN A 211 0.23 11.13 -15.53
C GLN A 211 0.46 9.74 -16.12
N TYR A 212 1.03 9.70 -17.30
CA TYR A 212 1.55 8.51 -17.97
C TYR A 212 3.03 8.73 -18.29
N LEU A 213 3.73 7.68 -18.65
CA LEU A 213 5.13 7.77 -19.07
C LEU A 213 5.20 8.32 -20.49
N THR A 214 6.17 9.19 -20.78
CA THR A 214 6.45 9.63 -22.15
C THR A 214 7.07 8.50 -22.97
N GLU A 215 7.17 8.64 -24.26
CA GLU A 215 7.79 7.62 -25.13
C GLU A 215 9.26 7.43 -24.79
N GLU A 216 9.97 8.52 -24.49
CA GLU A 216 11.37 8.49 -24.07
C GLU A 216 11.51 7.79 -22.71
N GLU A 217 10.65 8.11 -21.74
CA GLU A 217 10.64 7.43 -20.43
C GLU A 217 10.35 5.93 -20.59
N MET A 218 9.43 5.56 -21.47
CA MET A 218 9.10 4.17 -21.77
C MET A 218 10.26 3.45 -22.44
N SER A 219 10.96 4.07 -23.38
CA SER A 219 12.15 3.51 -24.03
C SER A 219 13.23 3.25 -23.00
N SER A 220 13.55 4.24 -22.16
CA SER A 220 14.57 4.11 -21.10
C SER A 220 14.25 2.99 -20.12
N VAL A 221 12.99 2.85 -19.69
CA VAL A 221 12.55 1.75 -18.81
C VAL A 221 12.66 0.40 -19.53
N LYS A 222 12.28 0.33 -20.80
CA LYS A 222 12.40 -0.88 -21.62
C LYS A 222 13.85 -1.33 -21.76
N ASP A 223 14.77 -0.40 -21.99
CA ASP A 223 16.19 -0.68 -22.12
C ASP A 223 16.77 -1.29 -20.83
N VAL A 224 16.38 -0.76 -19.66
CA VAL A 224 16.76 -1.33 -18.36
C VAL A 224 16.20 -2.74 -18.18
N LEU A 225 14.94 -2.96 -18.56
CA LEU A 225 14.30 -4.29 -18.44
C LEU A 225 14.94 -5.33 -19.37
N MET A 226 15.34 -4.94 -20.58
CA MET A 226 15.92 -5.83 -21.57
C MET A 226 17.44 -6.04 -21.40
N SER A 227 18.12 -5.14 -20.71
CA SER A 227 19.56 -5.24 -20.47
C SER A 227 19.87 -6.30 -19.42
N GLU A 228 20.69 -7.28 -19.74
CA GLU A 228 21.16 -8.29 -18.79
C GLU A 228 22.13 -7.72 -17.76
N THR A 229 22.81 -6.64 -18.08
CA THR A 229 23.81 -5.97 -17.22
C THR A 229 23.21 -4.89 -16.32
N SER A 230 21.86 -4.68 -16.34
CA SER A 230 21.24 -3.67 -15.51
C SER A 230 21.34 -4.02 -14.02
N CYS A 231 21.45 -3.00 -13.17
CA CYS A 231 21.63 -3.14 -11.72
C CYS A 231 20.39 -3.59 -10.94
N ILE A 232 19.32 -4.01 -11.63
CA ILE A 232 18.10 -4.50 -10.98
C ILE A 232 18.16 -6.00 -10.72
N THR A 233 17.54 -6.47 -9.62
CA THR A 233 17.45 -7.89 -9.29
C THR A 233 16.60 -8.65 -10.31
N LEU A 234 16.78 -9.97 -10.44
CA LEU A 234 15.93 -10.79 -11.32
C LEU A 234 14.46 -10.75 -10.89
N ARG A 235 14.20 -10.66 -9.57
CA ARG A 235 12.84 -10.45 -9.05
C ARG A 235 12.23 -9.15 -9.56
N ASP A 236 12.95 -8.05 -9.44
CA ASP A 236 12.45 -6.74 -9.84
C ASP A 236 12.29 -6.63 -11.35
N ARG A 237 13.16 -7.32 -12.10
CA ARG A 237 13.04 -7.46 -13.55
C ARG A 237 11.76 -8.20 -13.92
N ALA A 238 11.49 -9.36 -13.30
CA ALA A 238 10.28 -10.14 -13.58
C ALA A 238 9.01 -9.37 -13.22
N ILE A 239 9.01 -8.65 -12.09
CA ILE A 239 7.92 -7.74 -11.70
C ILE A 239 7.76 -6.62 -12.73
N GLY A 240 8.87 -6.02 -13.16
CA GLY A 240 8.88 -4.95 -14.16
C GLY A 240 8.33 -5.38 -15.51
N MET A 241 8.71 -6.56 -15.99
CA MET A 241 8.18 -7.15 -17.22
C MET A 241 6.67 -7.34 -17.16
N LEU A 242 6.15 -7.88 -16.05
CA LEU A 242 4.71 -8.01 -15.84
C LEU A 242 4.00 -6.64 -15.82
N LEU A 243 4.56 -5.65 -15.12
CA LEU A 243 3.99 -4.29 -15.09
C LEU A 243 3.98 -3.65 -16.47
N PHE A 244 5.10 -3.75 -17.20
CA PHE A 244 5.32 -3.08 -18.47
C PHE A 244 4.45 -3.63 -19.59
N PHE A 245 4.42 -4.96 -19.76
CA PHE A 245 3.73 -5.59 -20.88
C PHE A 245 2.27 -5.91 -20.61
N THR A 246 1.86 -6.08 -19.35
CA THR A 246 0.48 -6.49 -19.03
C THR A 246 -0.33 -5.44 -18.29
N GLY A 247 0.31 -4.44 -17.69
CA GLY A 247 -0.37 -3.47 -16.85
C GLY A 247 -1.08 -4.08 -15.64
N MET A 248 -0.67 -5.26 -15.15
CA MET A 248 -1.27 -5.93 -14.00
C MET A 248 -1.24 -5.04 -12.75
N ARG A 249 -2.25 -5.20 -11.90
CA ARG A 249 -2.27 -4.50 -10.60
C ARG A 249 -1.21 -5.06 -9.66
N SER A 250 -0.58 -4.21 -8.85
CA SER A 250 0.42 -4.63 -7.86
C SER A 250 -0.07 -5.74 -6.93
N SER A 251 -1.37 -5.74 -6.57
CA SER A 251 -1.97 -6.78 -5.73
C SER A 251 -2.05 -8.13 -6.43
N ASP A 252 -2.22 -8.13 -7.75
CA ASP A 252 -2.38 -9.34 -8.54
C ASP A 252 -1.00 -9.94 -8.82
N ILE A 253 0.02 -9.11 -9.14
CA ILE A 253 1.43 -9.56 -9.24
C ILE A 253 1.92 -10.14 -7.91
N ALA A 254 1.69 -9.45 -6.78
CA ALA A 254 2.07 -9.96 -5.46
C ALA A 254 1.32 -11.26 -5.09
N GLY A 255 0.16 -11.45 -5.70
CA GLY A 255 -0.70 -12.63 -5.51
C GLY A 255 -0.38 -13.81 -6.44
N LEU A 256 0.49 -13.65 -7.42
CA LEU A 256 0.75 -14.62 -8.46
C LEU A 256 1.31 -15.94 -7.91
N THR A 257 0.76 -17.06 -8.36
CA THR A 257 1.17 -18.41 -7.98
C THR A 257 1.69 -19.18 -9.19
N PHE A 258 2.37 -20.30 -8.95
CA PHE A 258 2.84 -21.16 -10.02
C PHE A 258 1.67 -21.73 -10.87
N SER A 259 0.52 -21.99 -10.26
CA SER A 259 -0.66 -22.48 -10.97
C SER A 259 -1.35 -21.42 -11.85
N ASP A 260 -1.00 -20.15 -11.70
CA ASP A 260 -1.53 -19.08 -12.55
C ASP A 260 -0.79 -18.96 -13.89
N ILE A 261 0.36 -19.64 -14.03
CA ILE A 261 1.19 -19.64 -15.25
C ILE A 261 0.99 -20.95 -16.00
N ASP A 262 0.43 -20.85 -17.18
CA ASP A 262 0.33 -21.98 -18.14
C ASP A 262 1.44 -21.81 -19.18
N TRP A 263 2.56 -22.54 -18.97
CA TRP A 263 3.73 -22.46 -19.83
C TRP A 263 3.51 -23.07 -21.21
N GLU A 264 2.61 -24.08 -21.32
CA GLU A 264 2.31 -24.76 -22.57
C GLU A 264 1.42 -23.91 -23.47
N LYS A 265 0.42 -23.21 -22.85
CA LYS A 265 -0.49 -22.32 -23.56
C LYS A 265 0.01 -20.90 -23.67
N GLU A 266 1.17 -20.61 -23.08
CA GLU A 266 1.74 -19.26 -23.01
C GLU A 266 0.75 -18.22 -22.44
N GLU A 267 0.09 -18.57 -21.32
CA GLU A 267 -0.95 -17.73 -20.69
C GLU A 267 -0.69 -17.52 -19.20
N ILE A 268 -1.09 -16.34 -18.71
CA ILE A 268 -1.20 -15.99 -17.29
C ILE A 268 -2.69 -15.91 -16.97
N ARG A 269 -3.19 -16.79 -16.09
CA ARG A 269 -4.62 -16.86 -15.70
C ARG A 269 -4.79 -16.48 -14.24
N ILE A 270 -5.42 -15.36 -13.98
CA ILE A 270 -5.63 -14.84 -12.62
C ILE A 270 -7.08 -14.47 -12.36
N PHE A 271 -7.45 -14.53 -11.07
CA PHE A 271 -8.64 -13.84 -10.57
C PHE A 271 -8.21 -12.57 -9.87
N GLN A 272 -8.61 -11.42 -10.40
CA GLN A 272 -8.20 -10.14 -9.89
C GLN A 272 -8.71 -9.90 -8.46
N LYS A 273 -7.82 -9.65 -7.54
CA LYS A 273 -8.13 -9.49 -6.11
C LYS A 273 -9.10 -8.34 -5.82
N LYS A 274 -9.04 -7.26 -6.60
CA LYS A 274 -9.89 -6.08 -6.41
C LYS A 274 -11.30 -6.27 -6.97
N THR A 275 -11.44 -6.83 -8.17
CA THR A 275 -12.72 -6.94 -8.89
C THR A 275 -13.37 -8.32 -8.78
N GLY A 276 -12.57 -9.37 -8.58
CA GLY A 276 -13.03 -10.76 -8.63
C GLY A 276 -13.14 -11.31 -10.05
N ASN A 277 -12.83 -10.51 -11.08
CA ASN A 277 -12.93 -10.92 -12.47
C ASN A 277 -11.78 -11.86 -12.84
N GLY A 278 -12.08 -12.90 -13.60
CA GLY A 278 -11.10 -13.72 -14.30
C GLY A 278 -10.41 -12.89 -15.38
N LEU A 279 -9.10 -13.05 -15.51
CA LEU A 279 -8.29 -12.36 -16.52
C LEU A 279 -7.29 -13.36 -17.08
N VAL A 280 -7.23 -13.44 -18.41
CA VAL A 280 -6.24 -14.22 -19.16
C VAL A 280 -5.36 -13.22 -19.92
N LEU A 281 -4.05 -13.31 -19.72
CA LEU A 281 -3.06 -12.45 -20.34
C LEU A 281 -2.02 -13.30 -21.05
N PRO A 282 -1.40 -12.81 -22.14
CA PRO A 282 -0.33 -13.54 -22.82
C PRO A 282 0.93 -13.61 -21.96
N LEU A 283 1.53 -14.78 -21.89
CA LEU A 283 2.88 -15.02 -21.36
C LEU A 283 3.88 -14.87 -22.51
N THR A 284 4.27 -13.64 -22.82
CA THR A 284 5.27 -13.40 -23.88
C THR A 284 6.62 -13.98 -23.49
N ALA A 285 7.48 -14.29 -24.48
CA ALA A 285 8.82 -14.81 -24.22
C ALA A 285 9.64 -13.95 -23.25
N SER A 286 9.52 -12.60 -23.35
CA SER A 286 10.22 -11.67 -22.45
C SER A 286 9.75 -11.82 -20.99
N ILE A 287 8.45 -11.98 -20.75
CA ILE A 287 7.89 -12.21 -19.41
C ILE A 287 8.29 -13.60 -18.91
N GLY A 288 8.12 -14.62 -19.76
CA GLY A 288 8.42 -16.01 -19.42
C GLY A 288 9.89 -16.19 -19.02
N ASN A 289 10.82 -15.66 -19.81
CA ASN A 289 12.25 -15.73 -19.52
C ASN A 289 12.61 -15.01 -18.22
N ALA A 290 12.05 -13.83 -17.98
CA ALA A 290 12.29 -13.08 -16.73
C ALA A 290 11.75 -13.83 -15.49
N LEU A 291 10.57 -14.42 -15.59
CA LEU A 291 10.00 -15.27 -14.53
C LEU A 291 10.86 -16.52 -14.29
N TYR A 292 11.22 -17.20 -15.35
CA TYR A 292 12.07 -18.40 -15.29
C TYR A 292 13.41 -18.10 -14.61
N ASN A 293 14.10 -17.06 -15.04
CA ASN A 293 15.40 -16.66 -14.46
C ASN A 293 15.27 -16.33 -12.97
N TYR A 294 14.22 -15.58 -12.57
CA TYR A 294 13.98 -15.31 -11.16
C TYR A 294 13.71 -16.59 -10.37
N ILE A 295 12.84 -17.47 -10.88
CA ILE A 295 12.43 -18.70 -10.20
C ILE A 295 13.60 -19.65 -9.99
N THR A 296 14.47 -19.77 -10.99
CA THR A 296 15.58 -20.76 -10.99
C THR A 296 16.85 -20.23 -10.34
N MET A 297 17.14 -18.94 -10.43
CA MET A 297 18.43 -18.39 -10.03
C MET A 297 18.40 -17.55 -8.75
N GLU A 298 17.29 -16.86 -8.44
CA GLU A 298 17.27 -15.89 -7.33
C GLU A 298 16.19 -16.17 -6.30
N ARG A 299 15.09 -16.85 -6.68
CA ARG A 299 14.00 -17.09 -5.76
C ARG A 299 14.44 -17.96 -4.58
N PRO A 300 14.23 -17.51 -3.31
CA PRO A 300 14.56 -18.34 -2.16
C PRO A 300 13.76 -19.65 -2.16
N GLN A 301 14.40 -20.73 -1.71
CA GLN A 301 13.71 -22.00 -1.51
C GLN A 301 12.61 -21.85 -0.46
N SER A 302 11.40 -22.31 -0.77
CA SER A 302 10.25 -22.18 0.10
C SER A 302 9.09 -23.04 -0.43
N ASP A 303 8.30 -23.62 0.48
CA ASP A 303 7.06 -24.36 0.16
C ASP A 303 5.91 -23.44 -0.28
N SER A 304 6.14 -22.14 -0.30
CA SER A 304 5.14 -21.17 -0.74
C SER A 304 4.78 -21.36 -2.20
N LYS A 305 3.49 -21.48 -2.48
CA LYS A 305 2.95 -21.53 -3.84
C LYS A 305 3.07 -20.18 -4.58
N ARG A 306 3.41 -19.10 -3.87
CA ARG A 306 3.60 -17.76 -4.46
C ARG A 306 4.91 -17.71 -5.23
N ILE A 307 4.88 -17.09 -6.42
CA ILE A 307 6.07 -16.90 -7.24
C ILE A 307 7.04 -15.93 -6.54
N PHE A 308 6.54 -14.75 -6.15
CA PHE A 308 7.39 -13.68 -5.61
C PHE A 308 7.50 -13.73 -4.10
N LEU A 309 8.72 -13.81 -3.61
CA LEU A 309 9.07 -13.86 -2.18
C LEU A 309 9.97 -12.67 -1.78
N CYS A 310 9.98 -12.38 -0.48
CA CYS A 310 10.96 -11.47 0.11
C CYS A 310 12.32 -12.16 0.15
N GLU A 311 13.39 -11.42 -0.12
CA GLU A 311 14.77 -11.92 -0.04
C GLU A 311 15.22 -12.15 1.40
N ARG A 312 14.70 -11.34 2.31
CA ARG A 312 15.07 -11.43 3.73
C ARG A 312 14.23 -12.47 4.46
N THR A 313 14.87 -13.25 5.26
CA THR A 313 14.24 -14.24 6.15
C THR A 313 13.29 -13.57 7.17
N PRO A 314 12.10 -14.16 7.41
CA PRO A 314 11.56 -15.32 6.70
C PRO A 314 11.10 -14.95 5.30
N CYS A 315 11.46 -15.76 4.30
CA CYS A 315 11.19 -15.51 2.87
C CYS A 315 9.70 -15.62 2.54
N LYS A 316 8.91 -14.72 3.10
CA LYS A 316 7.44 -14.69 2.94
C LYS A 316 7.01 -14.07 1.61
N PRO A 317 5.79 -14.33 1.15
CA PRO A 317 5.24 -13.67 -0.04
C PRO A 317 5.33 -12.14 0.05
N ILE A 318 5.64 -11.50 -1.08
CA ILE A 318 5.73 -10.04 -1.17
C ILE A 318 4.35 -9.38 -1.03
N SER A 319 4.35 -8.11 -0.68
CA SER A 319 3.15 -7.26 -0.66
C SER A 319 3.00 -6.45 -1.94
N ALA A 320 1.81 -5.89 -2.18
CA ALA A 320 1.60 -4.92 -3.26
C ALA A 320 2.51 -3.68 -3.12
N GLY A 321 2.87 -3.31 -1.88
CA GLY A 321 3.85 -2.25 -1.63
C GLY A 321 5.25 -2.60 -2.13
N THR A 322 5.67 -3.86 -2.00
CA THR A 322 6.96 -4.34 -2.54
C THR A 322 7.01 -4.24 -4.06
N VAL A 323 5.90 -4.55 -4.76
CA VAL A 323 5.76 -4.34 -6.20
C VAL A 323 5.90 -2.85 -6.57
N GLY A 324 5.30 -1.97 -5.76
CA GLY A 324 5.46 -0.51 -5.93
C GLY A 324 6.90 -0.04 -5.76
N ASN A 325 7.64 -0.63 -4.81
CA ASN A 325 9.06 -0.34 -4.59
C ASN A 325 9.93 -0.86 -5.76
N ALA A 326 9.60 -2.03 -6.32
CA ALA A 326 10.27 -2.55 -7.52
C ALA A 326 10.09 -1.59 -8.70
N ALA A 327 8.86 -1.08 -8.93
CA ALA A 327 8.64 -0.04 -9.94
C ALA A 327 9.47 1.23 -9.68
N GLY A 328 9.60 1.65 -8.42
CA GLY A 328 10.46 2.77 -8.02
C GLY A 328 11.92 2.56 -8.40
N ARG A 329 12.47 1.38 -8.13
CA ARG A 329 13.86 1.03 -8.50
C ARG A 329 14.07 0.97 -10.02
N LEU A 330 13.05 0.54 -10.77
CA LEU A 330 13.10 0.59 -12.23
C LEU A 330 13.20 2.02 -12.74
N TYR A 331 12.40 2.95 -12.22
CA TYR A 331 12.50 4.36 -12.59
C TYR A 331 13.84 4.98 -12.20
N GLU A 332 14.39 4.57 -11.08
CA GLU A 332 15.72 4.99 -10.63
C GLU A 332 16.81 4.46 -11.58
N ALA A 333 16.81 3.17 -11.91
CA ALA A 333 17.74 2.56 -12.84
C ALA A 333 17.66 3.15 -14.26
N ALA A 334 16.46 3.50 -14.70
CA ALA A 334 16.22 4.17 -15.99
C ALA A 334 16.51 5.68 -15.95
N SER A 335 16.90 6.23 -14.82
CA SER A 335 17.12 7.68 -14.61
C SER A 335 15.91 8.56 -14.96
N VAL A 336 14.68 8.01 -14.89
CA VAL A 336 13.43 8.75 -15.15
C VAL A 336 12.74 9.12 -13.85
N ARG A 337 11.99 10.22 -13.86
CA ARG A 337 11.15 10.68 -12.72
C ARG A 337 11.91 10.79 -11.41
N GLN A 338 13.04 11.46 -11.40
CA GLN A 338 13.90 11.63 -10.22
C GLN A 338 13.41 12.72 -9.26
N GLY A 339 12.51 13.60 -9.67
CA GLY A 339 11.97 14.70 -8.85
C GLY A 339 11.13 14.20 -7.67
N LYS A 340 11.09 15.00 -6.58
CA LYS A 340 10.28 14.68 -5.38
C LYS A 340 8.77 14.70 -5.63
N GLN A 341 8.31 15.43 -6.64
CA GLN A 341 6.90 15.54 -7.00
C GLN A 341 6.46 14.60 -8.11
N ASP A 342 7.39 13.86 -8.69
CA ASP A 342 7.09 12.91 -9.75
C ASP A 342 6.36 11.70 -9.21
N ARG A 343 5.37 11.23 -9.93
CA ARG A 343 4.72 9.97 -9.63
C ARG A 343 5.63 8.81 -10.03
N LYS A 344 5.86 7.88 -9.09
CA LYS A 344 6.77 6.73 -9.23
C LYS A 344 6.07 5.39 -8.90
N GLY A 345 4.79 5.28 -9.06
CA GLY A 345 4.06 4.07 -8.68
C GLY A 345 3.87 3.08 -9.82
N ALA A 346 3.67 1.81 -9.50
CA ALA A 346 3.37 0.73 -10.45
C ALA A 346 2.13 1.02 -11.33
N HIS A 347 1.20 1.85 -10.85
CA HIS A 347 0.02 2.26 -11.62
C HIS A 347 0.34 3.05 -12.90
N LEU A 348 1.52 3.68 -12.99
CA LEU A 348 1.92 4.41 -14.20
C LEU A 348 2.02 3.48 -15.41
N PHE A 349 2.56 2.28 -15.24
CA PHE A 349 2.62 1.28 -16.32
C PHE A 349 1.24 0.94 -16.86
N ARG A 350 0.28 0.75 -15.96
CA ARG A 350 -1.11 0.47 -16.33
C ARG A 350 -1.77 1.67 -17.01
N HIS A 351 -1.52 2.88 -16.50
CA HIS A 351 -2.00 4.10 -17.14
C HIS A 351 -1.41 4.26 -18.54
N ASN A 352 -0.10 4.00 -18.66
CA ASN A 352 0.58 4.06 -19.95
C ASN A 352 0.01 3.06 -20.96
N LEU A 353 -0.20 1.81 -20.55
CA LEU A 353 -0.78 0.76 -21.40
C LEU A 353 -2.20 1.15 -21.87
N ALA A 354 -3.04 1.65 -20.94
CA ALA A 354 -4.38 2.12 -21.29
C ALA A 354 -4.35 3.29 -22.27
N THR A 355 -3.47 4.26 -22.07
CA THR A 355 -3.30 5.41 -22.97
C THR A 355 -2.75 4.99 -24.32
N SER A 356 -1.76 4.06 -24.36
CA SER A 356 -1.22 3.52 -25.59
C SER A 356 -2.29 2.79 -26.41
N PHE A 357 -3.12 1.98 -25.76
CA PHE A 357 -4.24 1.31 -26.44
C PHE A 357 -5.25 2.30 -27.00
N SER A 358 -5.59 3.36 -26.25
CA SER A 358 -6.46 4.43 -26.72
C SER A 358 -5.90 5.13 -27.94
N ARG A 359 -4.60 5.49 -27.93
CA ARG A 359 -3.92 6.14 -29.06
C ARG A 359 -3.81 5.28 -30.33
N ASN A 360 -3.89 3.96 -30.18
CA ASN A 360 -3.91 3.01 -31.30
C ASN A 360 -5.31 2.55 -31.65
N ASP A 361 -6.34 3.35 -31.32
CA ASP A 361 -7.75 3.12 -31.69
C ASP A 361 -8.32 1.77 -31.23
N ILE A 362 -7.73 1.17 -30.16
CA ILE A 362 -8.28 -0.07 -29.59
C ILE A 362 -9.63 0.24 -28.93
N PRO A 363 -10.71 -0.50 -29.30
CA PRO A 363 -12.02 -0.25 -28.73
C PRO A 363 -12.05 -0.31 -27.19
N ARG A 364 -12.76 0.62 -26.55
CA ARG A 364 -12.88 0.72 -25.09
C ARG A 364 -13.25 -0.60 -24.37
N PRO A 365 -14.19 -1.40 -24.89
CA PRO A 365 -14.51 -2.69 -24.26
C PRO A 365 -13.29 -3.63 -24.22
N VAL A 366 -12.46 -3.62 -25.27
CA VAL A 366 -11.25 -4.44 -25.35
C VAL A 366 -10.22 -3.97 -24.32
N ILE A 367 -10.00 -2.63 -24.21
CA ILE A 367 -9.11 -2.06 -23.19
C ILE A 367 -9.60 -2.42 -21.78
N SER A 368 -10.90 -2.27 -21.52
CA SER A 368 -11.52 -2.64 -20.25
C SER A 368 -11.33 -4.13 -19.92
N ALA A 369 -11.57 -5.00 -20.89
CA ALA A 369 -11.40 -6.45 -20.73
C ALA A 369 -9.93 -6.80 -20.44
N THR A 370 -8.98 -6.27 -21.22
CA THR A 370 -7.53 -6.53 -21.06
C THR A 370 -7.02 -6.06 -19.71
N LEU A 371 -7.51 -4.93 -19.24
CA LEU A 371 -7.13 -4.42 -17.92
C LEU A 371 -7.98 -5.01 -16.77
N GLY A 372 -9.07 -5.70 -17.07
CA GLY A 372 -10.00 -6.26 -16.09
C GLY A 372 -10.68 -5.16 -15.26
N HIS A 373 -11.21 -4.14 -15.92
CA HIS A 373 -12.06 -3.14 -15.30
C HIS A 373 -13.45 -3.73 -15.05
N ALA A 374 -14.00 -3.50 -13.85
CA ALA A 374 -15.39 -3.89 -13.54
C ALA A 374 -16.40 -2.84 -14.02
N ASP A 375 -15.94 -1.59 -14.12
CA ASP A 375 -16.73 -0.43 -14.49
C ASP A 375 -16.17 0.17 -15.79
N PRO A 376 -16.97 0.27 -16.85
CA PRO A 376 -16.58 0.89 -18.12
C PRO A 376 -16.10 2.34 -17.94
N ASP A 377 -16.71 3.09 -17.01
CA ASP A 377 -16.36 4.49 -16.71
C ASP A 377 -14.95 4.64 -16.12
N SER A 378 -14.35 3.52 -15.70
CA SER A 378 -12.94 3.52 -15.27
C SER A 378 -11.96 3.96 -16.36
N LEU A 379 -12.37 3.94 -17.63
CA LEU A 379 -11.58 4.42 -18.77
C LEU A 379 -11.73 5.91 -19.05
N ASP A 380 -12.76 6.58 -18.56
CA ASP A 380 -12.99 8.00 -18.81
C ASP A 380 -11.82 8.87 -18.39
N HIS A 381 -11.10 8.45 -17.35
CA HIS A 381 -9.90 9.16 -16.92
C HIS A 381 -8.78 9.17 -17.98
N TYR A 382 -8.71 8.19 -18.87
CA TYR A 382 -7.66 8.09 -19.90
C TYR A 382 -7.98 8.92 -21.12
N LEU A 383 -9.26 9.15 -21.41
CA LEU A 383 -9.70 9.97 -22.55
C LEU A 383 -9.29 11.42 -22.39
N PHE A 384 -9.30 11.95 -21.17
CA PHE A 384 -8.87 13.34 -20.92
C PHE A 384 -7.35 13.53 -21.09
N ALA A 385 -6.57 12.46 -21.18
CA ALA A 385 -5.13 12.50 -21.44
C ALA A 385 -4.81 12.36 -22.94
N ASP A 386 -5.80 12.04 -23.75
CA ASP A 386 -5.66 11.83 -25.18
C ASP A 386 -5.84 13.15 -25.94
N ILE A 387 -4.84 14.02 -25.83
CA ILE A 387 -4.84 15.34 -26.45
C ILE A 387 -4.85 15.25 -27.99
N ALA A 388 -4.32 14.17 -28.58
CA ALA A 388 -4.30 13.98 -30.02
C ALA A 388 -5.72 13.87 -30.57
N HIS A 389 -6.50 12.91 -30.10
CA HIS A 389 -7.89 12.76 -30.53
C HIS A 389 -8.81 13.91 -30.10
N LEU A 390 -8.50 14.56 -28.96
CA LEU A 390 -9.23 15.78 -28.55
C LEU A 390 -8.99 16.94 -29.53
N ARG A 391 -7.81 17.05 -30.15
CA ARG A 391 -7.53 18.03 -31.18
C ARG A 391 -8.31 17.72 -32.45
N ASP A 392 -8.44 16.47 -32.83
CA ASP A 392 -9.22 16.07 -34.02
C ASP A 392 -10.72 16.37 -33.85
N CYS A 393 -11.20 16.36 -32.59
CA CYS A 393 -12.57 16.76 -32.24
C CYS A 393 -12.75 18.27 -32.11
N ALA A 394 -11.67 19.06 -32.14
CA ALA A 394 -11.77 20.51 -32.01
C ALA A 394 -12.40 21.13 -33.26
N ILE A 395 -13.37 22.02 -33.04
CA ILE A 395 -13.91 22.83 -34.13
C ILE A 395 -12.80 23.74 -34.66
N SER A 396 -12.54 23.70 -35.96
CA SER A 396 -11.58 24.63 -36.58
C SER A 396 -11.97 26.07 -36.30
N ILE A 397 -11.03 26.85 -35.81
CA ILE A 397 -11.18 28.30 -35.61
C ILE A 397 -10.47 29.09 -36.69
N GLU A 398 -10.05 28.44 -37.77
CA GLU A 398 -9.37 29.09 -38.89
C GLU A 398 -10.20 30.20 -39.51
N CYS A 399 -11.53 30.05 -39.48
CA CYS A 399 -12.47 31.10 -39.97
C CYS A 399 -12.59 32.30 -39.01
N TYR A 400 -12.02 32.21 -37.81
CA TYR A 400 -12.05 33.25 -36.79
C TYR A 400 -10.62 33.53 -36.29
N PRO A 401 -9.75 34.12 -37.13
CA PRO A 401 -8.37 34.40 -36.75
C PRO A 401 -8.35 35.36 -35.57
N VAL A 402 -7.73 34.95 -34.50
CA VAL A 402 -7.49 35.82 -33.33
C VAL A 402 -6.38 36.80 -33.70
N GLY A 403 -6.64 38.10 -33.55
CA GLY A 403 -5.66 39.14 -33.80
C GLY A 403 -4.39 38.93 -32.95
N LYS A 404 -3.22 39.20 -33.50
CA LYS A 404 -1.92 39.01 -32.79
C LYS A 404 -1.83 39.77 -31.46
N GLU A 405 -2.65 40.78 -31.28
CA GLU A 405 -2.72 41.64 -30.10
C GLU A 405 -3.25 40.90 -28.85
N VAL A 406 -3.99 39.80 -29.00
CA VAL A 406 -4.53 39.04 -27.87
C VAL A 406 -3.45 38.20 -27.15
N PHE A 407 -2.30 37.97 -27.77
CA PHE A 407 -1.16 37.21 -27.21
C PHE A 407 0.00 38.10 -26.78
N SER A 408 -0.16 39.40 -26.85
CA SER A 408 0.83 40.39 -26.36
C SER A 408 0.41 40.91 -24.97
N LEU A 409 0.36 40.01 -23.96
CA LEU A 409 0.25 40.35 -22.56
C LEU A 409 1.57 40.05 -21.84
#